data_da56eaa5027b14db675f23192c4bde30
#
_entry.id   da56eaa5027b14db675f23192c4bde30
#
_cell.length_a   1.000
_cell.length_b   1.000
_cell.length_c   1.000
_cell.angle_alpha   90.00
_cell.angle_beta   90.00
_cell.angle_gamma   90.00
#
_symmetry.space_group_name_H-M   'P 1'
#
loop_
_entity.id
_entity.type
_entity.pdbx_description
1 polymer ?
#
loop_
_entity_poly.entity_id
_entity_poly.type
_entity_poly.pdbx_seq_one_letter_code
_entity_poly.pdbx_strand_id
1 'polypeptide(L)'
;MNIGIVCYPTYGGSGVVATELGKSLAAKGHKIHFITYNRPIRLDLFSENIFYHEVRTPSYPLFEFTPYESALASTMVDVARFHKLDLFHVHYAIPHASVAYMAKQILRDYQLNVPVITTLHGTDITLVGRDKGYEPVVRFSINQSDGVTSVSHFLSDSTYQAFDIQKDIEVIPNFIDLSRFRRQNKQHFKQMIARNDEKLLIHTSNFRKVKRIPDVIKTFSLIRKDVNAKLLMVGDGPERKPAETLCRELGLCDDIMFLGSQNAVEEIYAVGDLFLIPSASESFGLSALEALACGVPVISSNAGGLVEVVQDGQNGFTSDVGDVEKMAKDSLSLLTNQTRWQQFSDHAAKYALNFSKELIVPLYEEYYRKILDASHITTTI
;
A
#
# COMPACT_ATOMS: atom_id res chain seq x y z
N MET A 1 -15.27 -19.08 -4.58
CA MET A 1 -14.24 -19.12 -5.64
C MET A 1 -12.94 -19.62 -5.07
N ASN A 2 -12.11 -20.25 -5.91
CA ASN A 2 -10.72 -20.62 -5.63
C ASN A 2 -9.81 -19.60 -6.32
N ILE A 3 -9.12 -18.76 -5.57
CA ILE A 3 -8.41 -17.60 -6.08
C ILE A 3 -6.91 -17.73 -5.80
N GLY A 4 -6.09 -17.65 -6.84
CA GLY A 4 -4.64 -17.57 -6.71
C GLY A 4 -4.19 -16.12 -6.56
N ILE A 5 -3.60 -15.74 -5.42
CA ILE A 5 -3.04 -14.39 -5.19
C ILE A 5 -1.52 -14.42 -5.31
N VAL A 6 -1.00 -13.59 -6.22
CA VAL A 6 0.45 -13.41 -6.41
C VAL A 6 0.84 -11.99 -6.05
N CYS A 7 1.75 -11.82 -5.10
CA CYS A 7 2.17 -10.51 -4.62
C CYS A 7 3.60 -10.54 -4.06
N TYR A 8 4.16 -9.37 -3.80
CA TYR A 8 5.40 -9.27 -3.03
C TYR A 8 5.11 -9.47 -1.53
N PRO A 9 5.75 -10.43 -0.85
CA PRO A 9 5.55 -10.72 0.57
C PRO A 9 6.33 -9.73 1.48
N THR A 10 6.22 -8.42 1.22
CA THR A 10 7.02 -7.38 1.87
C THR A 10 6.17 -6.45 2.74
N TYR A 11 6.83 -5.69 3.65
CA TYR A 11 6.19 -4.64 4.45
C TYR A 11 5.69 -3.44 3.62
N GLY A 12 5.84 -3.44 2.31
CA GLY A 12 5.30 -2.40 1.42
C GLY A 12 3.76 -2.44 1.37
N GLY A 13 3.14 -1.28 1.08
CA GLY A 13 1.68 -1.13 1.06
C GLY A 13 0.97 -2.16 0.18
N SER A 14 1.52 -2.49 -0.98
CA SER A 14 0.93 -3.49 -1.90
C SER A 14 0.88 -4.90 -1.33
N GLY A 15 1.95 -5.36 -0.65
CA GLY A 15 1.97 -6.68 -0.02
C GLY A 15 0.97 -6.78 1.12
N VAL A 16 0.84 -5.72 1.91
CA VAL A 16 -0.16 -5.62 2.99
C VAL A 16 -1.58 -5.65 2.42
N VAL A 17 -1.86 -4.85 1.38
CA VAL A 17 -3.19 -4.81 0.73
C VAL A 17 -3.56 -6.17 0.15
N ALA A 18 -2.64 -6.83 -0.58
CA ALA A 18 -2.88 -8.16 -1.13
C ALA A 18 -3.18 -9.21 -0.05
N THR A 19 -2.45 -9.15 1.07
CA THR A 19 -2.65 -10.07 2.19
C THR A 19 -4.00 -9.83 2.88
N GLU A 20 -4.33 -8.58 3.20
CA GLU A 20 -5.60 -8.24 3.86
C GLU A 20 -6.80 -8.50 2.93
N LEU A 21 -6.66 -8.32 1.61
CA LEU A 21 -7.67 -8.71 0.63
C LEU A 21 -7.92 -10.22 0.67
N GLY A 22 -6.86 -11.02 0.59
CA GLY A 22 -6.98 -12.48 0.65
C GLY A 22 -7.60 -12.96 1.95
N LYS A 23 -7.21 -12.39 3.09
CA LYS A 23 -7.82 -12.71 4.41
C LYS A 23 -9.31 -12.35 4.43
N SER A 24 -9.67 -11.19 3.91
CA SER A 24 -11.07 -10.74 3.87
C SER A 24 -11.93 -11.62 2.96
N LEU A 25 -11.42 -12.04 1.81
CA LEU A 25 -12.08 -12.97 0.90
C LEU A 25 -12.20 -14.37 1.52
N ALA A 26 -11.17 -14.86 2.22
CA ALA A 26 -11.21 -16.15 2.90
C ALA A 26 -12.29 -16.17 4.00
N ALA A 27 -12.42 -15.08 4.77
CA ALA A 27 -13.47 -14.92 5.77
C ALA A 27 -14.88 -14.94 5.17
N LYS A 28 -15.04 -14.63 3.88
CA LYS A 28 -16.28 -14.73 3.11
C LYS A 28 -16.49 -16.11 2.45
N GLY A 29 -15.61 -17.08 2.72
CA GLY A 29 -15.73 -18.46 2.24
C GLY A 29 -15.05 -18.74 0.91
N HIS A 30 -14.26 -17.81 0.35
CA HIS A 30 -13.43 -18.09 -0.81
C HIS A 30 -12.17 -18.86 -0.38
N LYS A 31 -11.68 -19.77 -1.21
CA LYS A 31 -10.40 -20.45 -1.00
C LYS A 31 -9.28 -19.63 -1.64
N ILE A 32 -8.33 -19.19 -0.83
CA ILE A 32 -7.26 -18.28 -1.23
C ILE A 32 -5.93 -19.00 -1.22
N HIS A 33 -5.26 -18.99 -2.37
CA HIS A 33 -3.98 -19.61 -2.59
C HIS A 33 -2.92 -18.53 -2.81
N PHE A 34 -2.16 -18.19 -1.75
CA PHE A 34 -1.02 -17.27 -1.88
C PHE A 34 0.17 -17.99 -2.52
N ILE A 35 0.64 -17.46 -3.65
CA ILE A 35 1.77 -17.99 -4.41
C ILE A 35 2.90 -16.96 -4.38
N THR A 36 3.87 -17.13 -3.49
CA THR A 36 4.92 -16.15 -3.23
C THR A 36 6.22 -16.84 -2.79
N TYR A 37 7.38 -16.15 -2.91
CA TYR A 37 8.69 -16.70 -2.55
C TYR A 37 8.97 -16.72 -1.04
N ASN A 38 8.22 -15.97 -0.26
CA ASN A 38 8.22 -15.98 1.20
C ASN A 38 6.79 -15.80 1.71
N ARG A 39 6.55 -16.16 2.95
CA ARG A 39 5.25 -15.94 3.58
C ARG A 39 4.90 -14.45 3.58
N PRO A 40 3.72 -14.07 3.07
CA PRO A 40 3.25 -12.69 3.12
C PRO A 40 3.18 -12.14 4.55
N ILE A 41 3.53 -10.86 4.68
CA ILE A 41 3.42 -10.14 5.94
C ILE A 41 1.96 -10.14 6.40
N ARG A 42 1.73 -10.31 7.71
CA ARG A 42 0.40 -10.39 8.34
C ARG A 42 -0.43 -11.63 7.92
N LEU A 43 0.15 -12.61 7.25
CA LEU A 43 -0.54 -13.86 6.93
C LEU A 43 -0.47 -14.83 8.11
N ASP A 44 -1.62 -15.21 8.66
CA ASP A 44 -1.74 -16.23 9.68
C ASP A 44 -1.82 -17.62 9.03
N LEU A 45 -0.96 -18.56 9.42
CA LEU A 45 -0.88 -19.90 8.81
C LEU A 45 -2.07 -20.81 9.14
N PHE A 46 -2.80 -20.50 10.23
CA PHE A 46 -3.91 -21.33 10.72
C PHE A 46 -5.27 -20.69 10.46
N SER A 47 -5.39 -19.98 9.34
CA SER A 47 -6.66 -19.41 8.91
C SER A 47 -7.39 -20.36 7.99
N GLU A 48 -8.70 -20.54 8.22
CA GLU A 48 -9.55 -21.32 7.31
C GLU A 48 -9.52 -20.73 5.90
N ASN A 49 -9.57 -21.58 4.89
CA ASN A 49 -9.60 -21.23 3.48
C ASN A 49 -8.36 -20.46 2.96
N ILE A 50 -7.25 -20.45 3.70
CA ILE A 50 -5.98 -19.85 3.26
C ILE A 50 -4.94 -20.94 3.07
N PHE A 51 -4.34 -20.96 1.89
CA PHE A 51 -3.29 -21.90 1.49
C PHE A 51 -2.06 -21.12 1.04
N TYR A 52 -0.89 -21.54 1.46
CA TYR A 52 0.38 -20.93 1.10
C TYR A 52 1.20 -21.86 0.23
N HIS A 53 1.65 -21.37 -0.92
CA HIS A 53 2.50 -22.08 -1.87
C HIS A 53 3.79 -21.30 -2.06
N GLU A 54 4.88 -21.86 -1.56
CA GLU A 54 6.21 -21.26 -1.66
C GLU A 54 6.79 -21.46 -3.06
N VAL A 55 7.14 -20.37 -3.71
CA VAL A 55 7.87 -20.38 -4.97
C VAL A 55 9.35 -20.63 -4.67
N ARG A 56 9.80 -21.83 -4.93
CA ARG A 56 11.21 -22.24 -4.72
C ARG A 56 11.99 -22.12 -6.00
N THR A 57 13.08 -21.39 -5.97
CA THR A 57 14.01 -21.29 -7.09
C THR A 57 15.10 -22.34 -6.93
N PRO A 58 15.35 -23.18 -7.94
CA PRO A 58 16.43 -24.15 -7.88
C PRO A 58 17.79 -23.44 -7.86
N SER A 59 18.66 -23.84 -6.95
CA SER A 59 20.08 -23.45 -7.01
C SER A 59 20.79 -24.35 -8.04
N TYR A 60 21.20 -23.76 -9.15
CA TYR A 60 21.98 -24.45 -10.17
C TYR A 60 23.23 -23.64 -10.54
N PRO A 61 24.43 -24.26 -10.53
CA PRO A 61 25.69 -23.53 -10.67
C PRO A 61 25.85 -22.68 -11.93
N LEU A 62 25.12 -23.00 -13.01
CA LEU A 62 25.14 -22.21 -14.25
C LEU A 62 24.22 -20.99 -14.24
N PHE A 63 23.36 -20.85 -13.22
CA PHE A 63 22.52 -19.68 -13.10
C PHE A 63 23.22 -18.61 -12.28
N GLU A 64 23.75 -17.59 -12.94
CA GLU A 64 24.22 -16.38 -12.28
C GLU A 64 23.09 -15.67 -11.51
N PHE A 65 21.89 -15.66 -12.13
CA PHE A 65 20.66 -15.17 -11.51
C PHE A 65 19.65 -16.31 -11.40
N THR A 66 19.01 -16.44 -10.24
CA THR A 66 17.98 -17.47 -10.06
C THR A 66 16.77 -17.17 -10.95
N PRO A 67 16.24 -18.15 -11.70
CA PRO A 67 15.12 -17.94 -12.64
C PRO A 67 13.77 -17.86 -11.90
N TYR A 68 13.59 -16.81 -11.11
CA TYR A 68 12.40 -16.61 -10.26
C TYR A 68 11.10 -16.63 -11.09
N GLU A 69 11.08 -15.92 -12.22
CA GLU A 69 9.86 -15.81 -13.05
C GLU A 69 9.43 -17.19 -13.60
N SER A 70 10.37 -18.01 -14.03
CA SER A 70 10.07 -19.37 -14.49
C SER A 70 9.58 -20.27 -13.35
N ALA A 71 10.17 -20.16 -12.17
CA ALA A 71 9.73 -20.90 -10.99
C ALA A 71 8.33 -20.48 -10.55
N LEU A 72 8.04 -19.17 -10.58
CA LEU A 72 6.72 -18.62 -10.28
C LEU A 72 5.68 -19.12 -11.29
N ALA A 73 5.97 -19.07 -12.60
CA ALA A 73 5.06 -19.56 -13.63
C ALA A 73 4.73 -21.04 -13.42
N SER A 74 5.74 -21.88 -13.18
CA SER A 74 5.57 -23.31 -12.91
C SER A 74 4.69 -23.55 -11.67
N THR A 75 4.97 -22.85 -10.57
CA THR A 75 4.17 -22.96 -9.34
C THR A 75 2.72 -22.52 -9.56
N MET A 76 2.50 -21.42 -10.32
CA MET A 76 1.14 -20.97 -10.67
C MET A 76 0.38 -22.03 -11.46
N VAL A 77 1.04 -22.66 -12.46
CA VAL A 77 0.43 -23.74 -13.26
C VAL A 77 0.05 -24.93 -12.36
N ASP A 78 0.95 -25.39 -11.51
CA ASP A 78 0.69 -26.50 -10.61
C ASP A 78 -0.47 -26.20 -9.65
N VAL A 79 -0.46 -25.04 -8.99
CA VAL A 79 -1.52 -24.62 -8.07
C VAL A 79 -2.87 -24.55 -8.80
N ALA A 80 -2.92 -23.97 -10.00
CA ALA A 80 -4.14 -23.87 -10.78
C ALA A 80 -4.72 -25.25 -11.14
N ARG A 81 -3.88 -26.17 -11.57
CA ARG A 81 -4.28 -27.53 -11.96
C ARG A 81 -4.77 -28.36 -10.76
N PHE A 82 -3.98 -28.39 -9.68
CA PHE A 82 -4.27 -29.24 -8.53
C PHE A 82 -5.40 -28.72 -7.64
N HIS A 83 -5.53 -27.39 -7.53
CA HIS A 83 -6.55 -26.77 -6.69
C HIS A 83 -7.73 -26.20 -7.47
N LYS A 84 -7.74 -26.37 -8.82
CA LYS A 84 -8.83 -25.91 -9.69
C LYS A 84 -9.15 -24.45 -9.46
N LEU A 85 -8.16 -23.57 -9.66
CA LEU A 85 -8.36 -22.14 -9.49
C LEU A 85 -9.37 -21.61 -10.50
N ASP A 86 -10.25 -20.73 -10.04
CA ASP A 86 -11.20 -20.01 -10.88
C ASP A 86 -10.51 -18.83 -11.58
N LEU A 87 -9.59 -18.14 -10.88
CA LEU A 87 -8.84 -17.00 -11.40
C LEU A 87 -7.50 -16.80 -10.68
N PHE A 88 -6.60 -16.05 -11.33
CA PHE A 88 -5.45 -15.44 -10.69
C PHE A 88 -5.72 -13.96 -10.44
N HIS A 89 -5.41 -13.47 -9.24
CA HIS A 89 -5.28 -12.06 -8.93
C HIS A 89 -3.82 -11.75 -8.63
N VAL A 90 -3.18 -11.01 -9.53
CA VAL A 90 -1.77 -10.65 -9.41
C VAL A 90 -1.62 -9.17 -9.12
N HIS A 91 -0.68 -8.85 -8.27
CA HIS A 91 -0.35 -7.48 -7.88
C HIS A 91 0.93 -7.05 -8.58
N TYR A 92 0.90 -5.95 -9.30
CA TYR A 92 1.90 -5.39 -10.23
C TYR A 92 1.87 -5.97 -11.66
N ALA A 93 2.04 -5.06 -12.62
CA ALA A 93 2.21 -5.39 -14.03
C ALA A 93 3.47 -6.23 -14.27
N ILE A 94 4.56 -5.91 -13.59
CA ILE A 94 5.82 -6.67 -13.63
C ILE A 94 6.34 -6.95 -12.21
N PRO A 95 6.88 -8.15 -11.96
CA PRO A 95 6.95 -9.30 -12.87
C PRO A 95 5.66 -10.14 -12.89
N HIS A 96 4.69 -9.87 -11.98
CA HIS A 96 3.63 -10.81 -11.67
C HIS A 96 2.64 -11.00 -12.83
N ALA A 97 2.18 -9.91 -13.49
CA ALA A 97 1.25 -10.08 -14.62
C ALA A 97 1.92 -10.69 -15.85
N SER A 98 3.19 -10.35 -16.12
CA SER A 98 3.96 -11.00 -17.22
C SER A 98 4.11 -12.50 -16.99
N VAL A 99 4.39 -12.91 -15.77
CA VAL A 99 4.51 -14.32 -15.38
C VAL A 99 3.15 -15.01 -15.42
N ALA A 100 2.08 -14.34 -14.96
CA ALA A 100 0.73 -14.89 -15.03
C ALA A 100 0.26 -15.12 -16.46
N TYR A 101 0.64 -14.24 -17.40
CA TYR A 101 0.41 -14.48 -18.82
C TYR A 101 1.11 -15.76 -19.31
N MET A 102 2.38 -15.97 -18.93
CA MET A 102 3.11 -17.19 -19.26
C MET A 102 2.40 -18.44 -18.68
N ALA A 103 2.02 -18.38 -17.39
CA ALA A 103 1.29 -19.47 -16.74
C ALA A 103 -0.04 -19.77 -17.45
N LYS A 104 -0.78 -18.72 -17.85
CA LYS A 104 -2.03 -18.84 -18.61
C LYS A 104 -1.81 -19.52 -19.97
N GLN A 105 -0.74 -19.21 -20.70
CA GLN A 105 -0.43 -19.89 -21.96
C GLN A 105 -0.13 -21.38 -21.73
N ILE A 106 0.66 -21.73 -20.72
CA ILE A 106 0.97 -23.13 -20.38
C ILE A 106 -0.31 -23.90 -19.99
N LEU A 107 -1.22 -23.27 -19.21
CA LEU A 107 -2.49 -23.88 -18.81
C LEU A 107 -3.40 -24.24 -19.99
N ARG A 108 -3.33 -23.50 -21.10
CA ARG A 108 -4.06 -23.84 -22.35
C ARG A 108 -3.68 -25.20 -22.91
N ASP A 109 -2.42 -25.62 -22.78
CA ASP A 109 -1.98 -26.95 -23.19
C ASP A 109 -2.67 -28.07 -22.38
N TYR A 110 -3.12 -27.72 -21.16
CA TYR A 110 -3.93 -28.61 -20.32
C TYR A 110 -5.43 -28.37 -20.46
N GLN A 111 -5.87 -27.62 -21.46
CA GLN A 111 -7.28 -27.25 -21.70
C GLN A 111 -7.93 -26.51 -20.52
N LEU A 112 -7.12 -25.75 -19.77
CA LEU A 112 -7.55 -24.92 -18.65
C LEU A 112 -7.49 -23.43 -19.04
N ASN A 113 -8.60 -22.72 -18.85
CA ASN A 113 -8.66 -21.29 -19.03
C ASN A 113 -8.85 -20.62 -17.66
N VAL A 114 -7.77 -20.08 -17.10
CA VAL A 114 -7.77 -19.37 -15.81
C VAL A 114 -7.53 -17.89 -16.08
N PRO A 115 -8.52 -17.02 -15.95
CA PRO A 115 -8.35 -15.59 -16.19
C PRO A 115 -7.42 -14.94 -15.17
N VAL A 116 -6.76 -13.86 -15.62
CA VAL A 116 -5.79 -13.08 -14.86
C VAL A 116 -6.31 -11.68 -14.64
N ILE A 117 -6.42 -11.28 -13.38
CA ILE A 117 -6.72 -9.91 -12.96
C ILE A 117 -5.45 -9.30 -12.39
N THR A 118 -5.11 -8.10 -12.82
CA THR A 118 -3.92 -7.36 -12.39
C THR A 118 -4.29 -6.10 -11.65
N THR A 119 -3.83 -5.95 -10.41
CA THR A 119 -3.92 -4.68 -9.67
C THR A 119 -2.60 -3.91 -9.76
N LEU A 120 -2.68 -2.67 -10.26
CA LEU A 120 -1.58 -1.72 -10.34
C LEU A 120 -1.39 -1.01 -9.00
N HIS A 121 -0.13 -0.91 -8.54
CA HIS A 121 0.21 -0.31 -7.24
C HIS A 121 1.11 0.93 -7.31
N GLY A 122 1.63 1.25 -8.49
CA GLY A 122 2.34 2.49 -8.77
C GLY A 122 3.84 2.34 -9.00
N THR A 123 4.58 1.53 -8.27
CA THR A 123 6.02 1.32 -8.52
C THR A 123 6.28 0.80 -9.94
N ASP A 124 5.42 -0.09 -10.41
CA ASP A 124 5.41 -0.65 -11.75
C ASP A 124 5.09 0.38 -12.85
N ILE A 125 4.41 1.46 -12.50
CA ILE A 125 3.95 2.50 -13.42
C ILE A 125 4.84 3.74 -13.32
N THR A 126 4.99 4.30 -12.12
CA THR A 126 5.59 5.62 -11.91
C THR A 126 7.11 5.61 -11.72
N LEU A 127 7.69 4.45 -11.39
CA LEU A 127 9.13 4.28 -11.17
C LEU A 127 9.76 3.36 -12.21
N VAL A 128 9.54 2.05 -12.07
CA VAL A 128 10.18 1.06 -12.95
C VAL A 128 9.62 1.13 -14.37
N GLY A 129 8.31 1.32 -14.53
CA GLY A 129 7.67 1.40 -15.83
C GLY A 129 8.08 2.62 -16.67
N ARG A 130 8.65 3.67 -16.05
CA ARG A 130 9.21 4.82 -16.76
C ARG A 130 10.57 4.54 -17.41
N ASP A 131 11.24 3.47 -17.03
CA ASP A 131 12.44 3.01 -17.71
C ASP A 131 12.04 2.42 -19.07
N LYS A 132 12.59 2.98 -20.15
CA LYS A 132 12.31 2.56 -21.53
C LYS A 132 12.62 1.07 -21.78
N GLY A 133 13.48 0.47 -20.97
CA GLY A 133 13.79 -0.96 -21.02
C GLY A 133 12.62 -1.85 -20.55
N TYR A 134 11.80 -1.36 -19.63
CA TYR A 134 10.65 -2.12 -19.08
C TYR A 134 9.30 -1.75 -19.70
N GLU A 135 9.18 -0.58 -20.34
CA GLU A 135 7.92 -0.10 -20.95
C GLU A 135 7.23 -1.16 -21.82
N PRO A 136 7.91 -1.85 -22.75
CA PRO A 136 7.25 -2.83 -23.63
C PRO A 136 6.62 -3.98 -22.84
N VAL A 137 7.28 -4.46 -21.78
CA VAL A 137 6.78 -5.57 -20.96
C VAL A 137 5.63 -5.11 -20.07
N VAL A 138 5.70 -3.92 -19.48
CA VAL A 138 4.62 -3.34 -18.65
C VAL A 138 3.36 -3.17 -19.49
N ARG A 139 3.45 -2.49 -20.64
CA ARG A 139 2.34 -2.29 -21.57
C ARG A 139 1.74 -3.62 -22.04
N PHE A 140 2.57 -4.57 -22.45
CA PHE A 140 2.13 -5.89 -22.84
C PHE A 140 1.37 -6.59 -21.71
N SER A 141 1.93 -6.63 -20.51
CA SER A 141 1.35 -7.33 -19.37
C SER A 141 -0.01 -6.79 -18.96
N ILE A 142 -0.16 -5.46 -18.97
CA ILE A 142 -1.44 -4.80 -18.70
C ILE A 142 -2.46 -5.16 -19.78
N ASN A 143 -2.09 -5.03 -21.07
CA ASN A 143 -2.99 -5.32 -22.20
C ASN A 143 -3.37 -6.81 -22.32
N GLN A 144 -2.57 -7.73 -21.82
CA GLN A 144 -2.86 -9.17 -21.83
C GLN A 144 -3.62 -9.67 -20.60
N SER A 145 -3.80 -8.85 -19.58
CA SER A 145 -4.65 -9.18 -18.44
C SER A 145 -6.13 -9.25 -18.86
N ASP A 146 -6.89 -10.17 -18.27
CA ASP A 146 -8.33 -10.27 -18.52
C ASP A 146 -9.10 -9.13 -17.83
N GLY A 147 -8.60 -8.70 -16.68
CA GLY A 147 -9.07 -7.52 -15.97
C GLY A 147 -7.91 -6.73 -15.38
N VAL A 148 -8.08 -5.41 -15.29
CA VAL A 148 -7.08 -4.52 -14.71
C VAL A 148 -7.74 -3.61 -13.69
N THR A 149 -7.15 -3.50 -12.52
CA THR A 149 -7.59 -2.53 -11.49
C THR A 149 -6.45 -1.61 -11.09
N SER A 150 -6.77 -0.41 -10.62
CA SER A 150 -5.82 0.51 -10.00
C SER A 150 -6.30 0.95 -8.63
N VAL A 151 -5.38 1.33 -7.76
CA VAL A 151 -5.69 1.72 -6.37
C VAL A 151 -6.14 3.17 -6.22
N SER A 152 -6.14 3.96 -7.31
CA SER A 152 -6.57 5.37 -7.32
C SER A 152 -6.86 5.83 -8.75
N HIS A 153 -7.65 6.89 -8.89
CA HIS A 153 -7.84 7.59 -10.18
C HIS A 153 -6.53 8.16 -10.70
N PHE A 154 -5.73 8.77 -9.82
CA PHE A 154 -4.40 9.26 -10.18
C PHE A 154 -3.54 8.18 -10.85
N LEU A 155 -3.51 6.97 -10.29
CA LEU A 155 -2.70 5.89 -10.85
C LEU A 155 -3.28 5.38 -12.18
N SER A 156 -4.59 5.29 -12.32
CA SER A 156 -5.26 4.95 -13.58
C SER A 156 -4.89 5.95 -14.67
N ASP A 157 -5.07 7.25 -14.42
CA ASP A 157 -4.75 8.31 -15.37
C ASP A 157 -3.26 8.32 -15.73
N SER A 158 -2.39 8.17 -14.73
CA SER A 158 -0.94 8.07 -14.95
C SER A 158 -0.56 6.88 -15.82
N THR A 159 -1.30 5.77 -15.71
CA THR A 159 -1.08 4.58 -16.52
C THR A 159 -1.44 4.82 -17.99
N TYR A 160 -2.60 5.40 -18.24
CA TYR A 160 -3.01 5.77 -19.61
C TYR A 160 -2.10 6.84 -20.24
N GLN A 161 -1.59 7.78 -19.44
CA GLN A 161 -0.65 8.80 -19.93
C GLN A 161 0.73 8.24 -20.26
N ALA A 162 1.17 7.22 -19.53
CA ALA A 162 2.51 6.66 -19.68
C ALA A 162 2.60 5.55 -20.73
N PHE A 163 1.50 4.85 -20.99
CA PHE A 163 1.50 3.64 -21.83
C PHE A 163 0.27 3.64 -22.76
N ASP A 164 0.43 3.03 -23.94
CA ASP A 164 -0.67 2.72 -24.86
C ASP A 164 -1.47 1.52 -24.32
N ILE A 165 -2.41 1.80 -23.43
CA ILE A 165 -3.27 0.80 -22.78
C ILE A 165 -4.62 0.75 -23.46
N GLN A 166 -5.00 -0.48 -23.90
CA GLN A 166 -6.26 -0.77 -24.58
C GLN A 166 -7.32 -1.37 -23.63
N LYS A 167 -6.94 -1.63 -22.39
CA LYS A 167 -7.83 -2.21 -21.37
C LYS A 167 -8.46 -1.12 -20.52
N ASP A 168 -9.73 -1.31 -20.17
CA ASP A 168 -10.36 -0.51 -19.14
C ASP A 168 -9.73 -0.82 -17.77
N ILE A 169 -9.32 0.22 -17.06
CA ILE A 169 -8.77 0.11 -15.73
C ILE A 169 -9.86 0.49 -14.73
N GLU A 170 -10.37 -0.49 -13.99
CA GLU A 170 -11.33 -0.28 -12.91
C GLU A 170 -10.60 0.31 -11.69
N VAL A 171 -11.12 1.41 -11.13
CA VAL A 171 -10.54 2.00 -9.92
C VAL A 171 -11.19 1.39 -8.70
N ILE A 172 -10.44 0.55 -7.97
CA ILE A 172 -10.84 -0.01 -6.69
C ILE A 172 -9.81 0.47 -5.65
N PRO A 173 -10.18 1.42 -4.78
CA PRO A 173 -9.22 2.00 -3.84
C PRO A 173 -8.70 0.97 -2.84
N ASN A 174 -7.54 1.24 -2.25
CA ASN A 174 -7.10 0.48 -1.10
C ASN A 174 -8.09 0.64 0.06
N PHE A 175 -8.11 -0.32 0.95
CA PHE A 175 -9.03 -0.37 2.06
C PHE A 175 -8.30 -0.57 3.39
N ILE A 176 -9.05 -0.39 4.47
CA ILE A 176 -8.55 -0.53 5.83
C ILE A 176 -9.46 -1.40 6.69
N ASP A 177 -8.86 -2.13 7.61
CA ASP A 177 -9.59 -2.85 8.66
C ASP A 177 -9.86 -1.93 9.84
N LEU A 178 -11.09 -1.42 9.94
CA LEU A 178 -11.51 -0.52 11.02
C LEU A 178 -11.64 -1.22 12.37
N SER A 179 -11.60 -2.55 12.44
CA SER A 179 -11.51 -3.25 13.73
C SER A 179 -10.13 -3.08 14.35
N ARG A 180 -9.10 -2.94 13.51
CA ARG A 180 -7.69 -2.75 13.86
C ARG A 180 -7.31 -1.28 13.93
N PHE A 181 -7.57 -0.52 12.86
CA PHE A 181 -7.27 0.91 12.78
C PHE A 181 -8.50 1.71 13.19
N ARG A 182 -8.48 2.19 14.40
CA ARG A 182 -9.56 3.00 14.96
C ARG A 182 -9.04 3.86 16.10
N ARG A 183 -9.78 4.91 16.41
CA ARG A 183 -9.52 5.73 17.57
C ARG A 183 -9.57 4.86 18.84
N GLN A 184 -8.54 4.94 19.66
CA GLN A 184 -8.44 4.25 20.95
C GLN A 184 -7.96 5.20 22.01
N ASN A 185 -8.47 5.05 23.24
CA ASN A 185 -7.91 5.79 24.38
C ASN A 185 -6.65 5.09 24.88
N LYS A 186 -5.49 5.52 24.39
CA LYS A 186 -4.15 5.01 24.74
C LYS A 186 -3.34 6.05 25.51
N GLN A 187 -4.01 6.90 26.30
CA GLN A 187 -3.35 8.00 27.01
C GLN A 187 -2.19 7.51 27.89
N HIS A 188 -2.33 6.36 28.52
CA HIS A 188 -1.24 5.77 29.30
C HIS A 188 0.01 5.47 28.42
N PHE A 189 -0.19 4.92 27.24
CA PHE A 189 0.92 4.66 26.32
C PHE A 189 1.51 5.97 25.77
N LYS A 190 0.66 6.96 25.47
CA LYS A 190 1.12 8.31 25.09
C LYS A 190 2.03 8.93 26.14
N GLN A 191 1.66 8.83 27.42
CA GLN A 191 2.42 9.39 28.55
C GLN A 191 3.79 8.71 28.76
N MET A 192 3.98 7.48 28.28
CA MET A 192 5.30 6.82 28.31
C MET A 192 6.27 7.40 27.29
N ILE A 193 5.75 7.95 26.18
CA ILE A 193 6.55 8.47 25.04
C ILE A 193 6.64 9.99 25.14
N ALA A 194 5.51 10.66 25.36
CA ALA A 194 5.38 12.10 25.42
C ALA A 194 5.07 12.52 26.86
N ARG A 195 6.00 13.22 27.49
CA ARG A 195 5.85 13.73 28.84
C ARG A 195 5.27 15.15 28.80
N ASN A 196 4.58 15.55 29.88
CA ASN A 196 4.19 16.94 30.09
C ASN A 196 3.41 17.59 28.94
N ASP A 197 2.38 16.90 28.43
CA ASP A 197 1.50 17.37 27.33
C ASP A 197 2.22 17.63 26.00
N GLU A 198 3.38 17.03 25.79
CA GLU A 198 4.04 17.04 24.48
C GLU A 198 3.11 16.48 23.38
N LYS A 199 3.12 17.12 22.22
CA LYS A 199 2.41 16.64 21.03
C LYS A 199 3.22 15.54 20.36
N LEU A 200 2.54 14.49 19.86
CA LEU A 200 3.18 13.40 19.13
C LEU A 200 2.87 13.52 17.64
N LEU A 201 3.92 13.77 16.86
CA LEU A 201 3.85 13.70 15.41
C LEU A 201 4.37 12.33 14.95
N ILE A 202 3.81 11.84 13.87
CA ILE A 202 4.16 10.50 13.34
C ILE A 202 4.50 10.61 11.86
N HIS A 203 5.50 9.85 11.43
CA HIS A 203 5.77 9.52 10.05
C HIS A 203 5.98 8.02 9.91
N THR A 204 5.33 7.42 8.90
CA THR A 204 5.48 5.98 8.60
C THR A 204 5.77 5.77 7.13
N SER A 205 6.92 5.19 6.80
CA SER A 205 7.27 4.84 5.42
C SER A 205 8.46 3.86 5.33
N ASN A 206 8.81 3.45 4.12
CA ASN A 206 10.00 2.65 3.81
C ASN A 206 11.27 3.49 3.55
N PHE A 207 11.36 4.68 4.07
CA PHE A 207 12.48 5.64 4.03
C PHE A 207 13.24 5.67 2.70
N ARG A 208 12.51 5.73 1.58
CA ARG A 208 13.06 5.94 0.24
C ARG A 208 13.05 7.43 -0.11
N LYS A 209 13.90 7.83 -1.05
CA LYS A 209 14.04 9.22 -1.51
C LYS A 209 12.70 9.89 -1.86
N VAL A 210 11.77 9.13 -2.49
CA VAL A 210 10.42 9.61 -2.84
C VAL A 210 9.59 10.02 -1.62
N LYS A 211 9.90 9.50 -0.41
CA LYS A 211 9.20 9.82 0.85
C LYS A 211 9.67 11.12 1.48
N ARG A 212 10.73 11.73 0.95
CA ARG A 212 11.25 13.04 1.37
C ARG A 212 11.47 13.15 2.88
N ILE A 213 12.15 12.16 3.45
CA ILE A 213 12.42 12.09 4.90
C ILE A 213 13.07 13.37 5.47
N PRO A 214 14.00 14.05 4.75
CA PRO A 214 14.53 15.34 5.20
C PRO A 214 13.45 16.40 5.41
N ASP A 215 12.37 16.40 4.62
CA ASP A 215 11.30 17.39 4.76
C ASP A 215 10.42 17.11 5.98
N VAL A 216 10.23 15.84 6.37
CA VAL A 216 9.59 15.48 7.64
C VAL A 216 10.34 16.11 8.80
N ILE A 217 11.67 15.95 8.84
CA ILE A 217 12.53 16.46 9.90
C ILE A 217 12.57 17.99 9.92
N LYS A 218 12.69 18.63 8.72
CA LYS A 218 12.67 20.09 8.60
C LYS A 218 11.33 20.67 9.04
N THR A 219 10.21 20.11 8.60
CA THR A 219 8.87 20.51 9.04
C THR A 219 8.75 20.40 10.55
N PHE A 220 9.19 19.28 11.12
CA PHE A 220 9.20 19.07 12.57
C PHE A 220 10.09 20.11 13.29
N SER A 221 11.26 20.46 12.74
CA SER A 221 12.16 21.46 13.32
C SER A 221 11.52 22.84 13.43
N LEU A 222 10.68 23.20 12.44
CA LEU A 222 9.92 24.46 12.49
C LEU A 222 8.81 24.41 13.55
N ILE A 223 8.06 23.29 13.61
CA ILE A 223 6.99 23.10 14.60
C ILE A 223 7.55 23.14 16.02
N ARG A 224 8.70 22.53 16.26
CA ARG A 224 9.32 22.38 17.57
C ARG A 224 9.73 23.72 18.22
N LYS A 225 9.85 24.77 17.41
CA LYS A 225 10.15 26.13 17.92
C LYS A 225 8.99 26.72 18.72
N ASP A 226 7.76 26.37 18.37
CA ASP A 226 6.54 26.97 18.91
C ASP A 226 5.74 26.02 19.81
N VAL A 227 5.90 24.69 19.59
CA VAL A 227 5.14 23.65 20.31
C VAL A 227 6.09 22.60 20.87
N ASN A 228 5.88 22.23 22.12
CA ASN A 228 6.59 21.12 22.74
C ASN A 228 6.09 19.80 22.11
N ALA A 229 6.94 19.12 21.35
CA ALA A 229 6.54 17.96 20.55
C ALA A 229 7.65 16.93 20.41
N LYS A 230 7.24 15.68 20.13
CA LYS A 230 8.10 14.56 19.73
C LYS A 230 7.68 14.07 18.34
N LEU A 231 8.64 13.55 17.58
CA LEU A 231 8.41 12.92 16.29
C LEU A 231 8.77 11.44 16.34
N LEU A 232 7.80 10.59 16.01
CA LEU A 232 7.99 9.16 15.85
C LEU A 232 8.21 8.82 14.37
N MET A 233 9.41 8.35 14.04
CA MET A 233 9.80 7.91 12.70
C MET A 233 9.72 6.39 12.61
N VAL A 234 8.65 5.88 11.96
CA VAL A 234 8.35 4.45 11.86
C VAL A 234 8.72 3.93 10.48
N GLY A 235 9.50 2.88 10.43
CA GLY A 235 9.99 2.27 9.21
C GLY A 235 11.50 2.28 9.09
N ASP A 236 12.00 1.82 7.95
CA ASP A 236 13.42 1.72 7.66
C ASP A 236 13.66 1.86 6.15
N GLY A 237 14.89 2.14 5.77
CA GLY A 237 15.29 2.26 4.38
C GLY A 237 16.55 3.09 4.15
N PRO A 238 16.93 3.32 2.88
CA PRO A 238 18.18 4.00 2.53
C PRO A 238 18.32 5.42 3.11
N GLU A 239 17.20 6.13 3.30
CA GLU A 239 17.20 7.51 3.84
C GLU A 239 17.29 7.57 5.37
N ARG A 240 17.34 6.44 6.09
CA ARG A 240 17.42 6.45 7.56
C ARG A 240 18.71 7.10 8.06
N LYS A 241 19.87 6.65 7.58
CA LYS A 241 21.17 7.19 8.03
C LYS A 241 21.32 8.68 7.71
N PRO A 242 20.97 9.17 6.51
CA PRO A 242 20.90 10.61 6.25
C PRO A 242 19.97 11.36 7.19
N ALA A 243 18.80 10.80 7.51
CA ALA A 243 17.84 11.38 8.45
C ALA A 243 18.40 11.52 9.86
N GLU A 244 19.05 10.50 10.39
CA GLU A 244 19.72 10.53 11.71
C GLU A 244 20.86 11.56 11.75
N THR A 245 21.54 11.78 10.63
CA THR A 245 22.59 12.81 10.51
C THR A 245 21.97 14.20 10.55
N LEU A 246 20.92 14.46 9.77
CA LEU A 246 20.21 15.74 9.76
C LEU A 246 19.60 16.03 11.14
N CYS A 247 19.12 15.02 11.84
CA CYS A 247 18.60 15.13 13.20
C CYS A 247 19.66 15.67 14.17
N ARG A 248 20.92 15.18 14.08
CA ARG A 248 22.06 15.66 14.89
C ARG A 248 22.46 17.09 14.52
N GLU A 249 22.51 17.40 13.23
CA GLU A 249 22.86 18.74 12.73
C GLU A 249 21.87 19.81 13.21
N LEU A 250 20.58 19.44 13.34
CA LEU A 250 19.53 20.33 13.82
C LEU A 250 19.35 20.32 15.36
N GLY A 251 20.10 19.49 16.09
CA GLY A 251 20.00 19.40 17.55
C GLY A 251 18.68 18.78 18.05
N LEU A 252 18.05 17.89 17.26
CA LEU A 252 16.72 17.31 17.52
C LEU A 252 16.76 15.86 18.00
N CYS A 253 17.93 15.32 18.36
CA CYS A 253 18.08 13.91 18.70
C CYS A 253 17.21 13.44 19.87
N ASP A 254 16.96 14.32 20.84
CA ASP A 254 16.13 14.01 22.00
C ASP A 254 14.63 14.08 21.70
N ASP A 255 14.26 14.70 20.57
CA ASP A 255 12.86 14.95 20.19
C ASP A 255 12.39 14.03 19.04
N ILE A 256 13.31 13.33 18.37
CA ILE A 256 12.99 12.42 17.26
C ILE A 256 13.37 10.98 17.60
N MET A 257 12.39 10.08 17.54
CA MET A 257 12.57 8.66 17.84
C MET A 257 12.46 7.82 16.57
N PHE A 258 13.53 7.11 16.18
CA PHE A 258 13.52 6.15 15.06
C PHE A 258 13.17 4.76 15.58
N LEU A 259 11.96 4.30 15.32
CA LEU A 259 11.40 3.05 15.86
C LEU A 259 11.70 1.81 14.99
N GLY A 260 12.26 2.00 13.78
CA GLY A 260 12.39 0.91 12.81
C GLY A 260 11.04 0.41 12.30
N SER A 261 11.05 -0.74 11.63
CA SER A 261 9.80 -1.36 11.14
C SER A 261 8.99 -1.93 12.30
N GLN A 262 7.69 -1.64 12.33
CA GLN A 262 6.77 -2.05 13.38
C GLN A 262 5.62 -2.88 12.80
N ASN A 263 5.22 -3.94 13.50
CA ASN A 263 4.07 -4.77 13.11
C ASN A 263 2.73 -4.19 13.59
N ALA A 264 2.72 -3.56 14.77
CA ALA A 264 1.55 -2.98 15.40
C ALA A 264 1.52 -1.45 15.20
N VAL A 265 1.53 -0.99 13.95
CA VAL A 265 1.54 0.45 13.63
C VAL A 265 0.28 1.17 14.09
N GLU A 266 -0.85 0.46 14.19
CA GLU A 266 -2.12 0.96 14.72
C GLU A 266 -2.01 1.47 16.15
N GLU A 267 -1.16 0.86 16.97
CA GLU A 267 -0.91 1.31 18.34
C GLU A 267 -0.18 2.66 18.38
N ILE A 268 0.70 2.88 17.38
CA ILE A 268 1.43 4.14 17.24
C ILE A 268 0.50 5.24 16.73
N TYR A 269 -0.30 4.95 15.69
CA TYR A 269 -1.28 5.93 15.20
C TYR A 269 -2.28 6.34 16.28
N ALA A 270 -2.72 5.41 17.14
CA ALA A 270 -3.71 5.67 18.18
C ALA A 270 -3.27 6.73 19.22
N VAL A 271 -1.98 7.04 19.32
CA VAL A 271 -1.43 8.05 20.24
C VAL A 271 -0.98 9.34 19.56
N GLY A 272 -1.03 9.40 18.22
CA GLY A 272 -0.57 10.54 17.44
C GLY A 272 -1.50 11.76 17.50
N ASP A 273 -0.91 12.94 17.44
CA ASP A 273 -1.66 14.19 17.28
C ASP A 273 -1.69 14.65 15.82
N LEU A 274 -0.63 14.36 15.02
CA LEU A 274 -0.56 14.64 13.58
C LEU A 274 0.26 13.57 12.86
N PHE A 275 -0.07 13.32 11.60
CA PHE A 275 0.70 12.49 10.70
C PHE A 275 1.32 13.32 9.58
N LEU A 276 2.64 13.22 9.37
CA LEU A 276 3.38 13.95 8.34
C LEU A 276 3.73 13.04 7.16
N ILE A 277 3.34 13.40 5.95
CA ILE A 277 3.65 12.66 4.72
C ILE A 277 3.97 13.59 3.54
N PRO A 278 5.20 14.15 3.47
CA PRO A 278 5.62 15.09 2.43
C PRO A 278 6.09 14.41 1.12
N SER A 279 5.60 13.22 0.83
CA SER A 279 6.07 12.40 -0.30
C SER A 279 6.02 13.16 -1.64
N ALA A 280 7.03 12.94 -2.49
CA ALA A 280 7.06 13.49 -3.85
C ALA A 280 6.10 12.78 -4.81
N SER A 281 5.70 11.55 -4.49
CA SER A 281 4.70 10.77 -5.22
C SER A 281 4.15 9.67 -4.34
N GLU A 282 2.85 9.48 -4.38
CA GLU A 282 2.11 8.37 -3.76
C GLU A 282 1.07 7.85 -4.74
N SER A 283 0.93 6.54 -4.80
CA SER A 283 -0.12 5.94 -5.64
C SER A 283 -1.49 6.04 -5.01
N PHE A 284 -1.57 6.05 -3.67
CA PHE A 284 -2.80 6.15 -2.90
C PHE A 284 -2.58 6.86 -1.56
N GLY A 285 -1.59 6.43 -0.77
CA GLY A 285 -1.36 6.97 0.58
C GLY A 285 -1.97 6.10 1.69
N LEU A 286 -1.74 4.78 1.65
CA LEU A 286 -2.29 3.85 2.65
C LEU A 286 -1.95 4.26 4.09
N SER A 287 -0.72 4.72 4.36
CA SER A 287 -0.32 5.18 5.70
C SER A 287 -1.07 6.44 6.14
N ALA A 288 -1.44 7.32 5.21
CA ALA A 288 -2.32 8.45 5.50
C ALA A 288 -3.73 7.97 5.88
N LEU A 289 -4.28 6.99 5.13
CA LEU A 289 -5.58 6.40 5.46
C LEU A 289 -5.56 5.70 6.82
N GLU A 290 -4.48 4.97 7.15
CA GLU A 290 -4.30 4.33 8.46
C GLU A 290 -4.31 5.37 9.61
N ALA A 291 -3.62 6.50 9.43
CA ALA A 291 -3.63 7.61 10.39
C ALA A 291 -5.03 8.22 10.53
N LEU A 292 -5.71 8.52 9.41
CA LEU A 292 -7.07 9.07 9.41
C LEU A 292 -8.06 8.16 10.13
N ALA A 293 -7.99 6.85 9.91
CA ALA A 293 -8.86 5.87 10.58
C ALA A 293 -8.66 5.88 12.11
N CYS A 294 -7.45 6.14 12.58
CA CYS A 294 -7.16 6.34 14.00
C CYS A 294 -7.54 7.74 14.50
N GLY A 295 -8.14 8.59 13.66
CA GLY A 295 -8.53 9.95 13.99
C GLY A 295 -7.36 10.92 14.08
N VAL A 296 -6.25 10.63 13.41
CA VAL A 296 -5.05 11.48 13.35
C VAL A 296 -5.10 12.33 12.08
N PRO A 297 -5.22 13.66 12.17
CA PRO A 297 -5.19 14.53 11.01
C PRO A 297 -3.86 14.43 10.26
N VAL A 298 -3.91 14.59 8.92
CA VAL A 298 -2.75 14.39 8.06
C VAL A 298 -2.26 15.70 7.47
N ILE A 299 -0.96 15.92 7.53
CA ILE A 299 -0.27 17.00 6.80
C ILE A 299 0.51 16.34 5.66
N SER A 300 0.09 16.59 4.44
CA SER A 300 0.64 15.91 3.26
C SER A 300 1.12 16.88 2.18
N SER A 301 1.90 16.36 1.25
CA SER A 301 2.02 16.99 -0.06
C SER A 301 0.74 16.75 -0.89
N ASN A 302 0.52 17.57 -1.92
CA ASN A 302 -0.56 17.43 -2.91
C ASN A 302 -0.20 16.42 -4.02
N ALA A 303 0.65 15.43 -3.73
CA ALA A 303 1.26 14.56 -4.72
C ALA A 303 0.48 13.26 -4.92
N GLY A 304 0.15 12.99 -6.19
CA GLY A 304 -0.41 11.70 -6.59
C GLY A 304 -1.77 11.41 -5.97
N GLY A 305 -1.98 10.15 -5.57
CA GLY A 305 -3.22 9.70 -4.94
C GLY A 305 -3.44 10.22 -3.51
N LEU A 306 -2.50 10.98 -2.91
CA LEU A 306 -2.73 11.58 -1.58
C LEU A 306 -3.93 12.51 -1.56
N VAL A 307 -4.19 13.24 -2.64
CA VAL A 307 -5.34 14.16 -2.74
C VAL A 307 -6.69 13.44 -2.77
N GLU A 308 -6.71 12.14 -3.05
CA GLU A 308 -7.91 11.31 -2.98
C GLU A 308 -8.20 10.84 -1.55
N VAL A 309 -7.21 10.87 -0.66
CA VAL A 309 -7.30 10.44 0.74
C VAL A 309 -7.34 11.62 1.70
N VAL A 310 -6.51 12.65 1.46
CA VAL A 310 -6.42 13.84 2.31
C VAL A 310 -7.25 14.96 1.71
N GLN A 311 -8.37 15.28 2.36
CA GLN A 311 -9.25 16.39 2.01
C GLN A 311 -8.74 17.67 2.68
N ASP A 312 -8.19 18.58 1.86
CA ASP A 312 -7.62 19.84 2.36
C ASP A 312 -8.63 20.66 3.18
N GLY A 313 -8.21 21.10 4.37
CA GLY A 313 -9.04 21.87 5.28
C GLY A 313 -10.13 21.08 6.02
N GLN A 314 -10.21 19.74 5.88
CA GLN A 314 -11.22 18.89 6.52
C GLN A 314 -10.63 17.80 7.42
N ASN A 315 -9.88 16.86 6.85
CA ASN A 315 -9.24 15.78 7.60
C ASN A 315 -7.71 15.94 7.67
N GLY A 316 -7.19 17.00 7.05
CA GLY A 316 -5.78 17.34 6.98
C GLY A 316 -5.54 18.60 6.15
N PHE A 317 -4.28 18.85 5.85
CA PHE A 317 -3.86 19.90 4.93
C PHE A 317 -2.91 19.37 3.87
N THR A 318 -3.00 19.95 2.68
CA THR A 318 -2.10 19.64 1.57
C THR A 318 -1.26 20.85 1.18
N SER A 319 -0.03 20.63 0.73
CA SER A 319 0.88 21.67 0.25
C SER A 319 1.68 21.16 -0.95
N ASP A 320 2.34 22.06 -1.65
CA ASP A 320 3.24 21.66 -2.72
C ASP A 320 4.40 20.82 -2.18
N VAL A 321 4.92 19.92 -3.04
CA VAL A 321 6.05 19.06 -2.68
C VAL A 321 7.26 19.93 -2.31
N GLY A 322 7.74 19.78 -1.08
CA GLY A 322 8.89 20.52 -0.55
C GLY A 322 8.55 21.82 0.17
N ASP A 323 7.29 22.22 0.25
CA ASP A 323 6.86 23.40 1.01
C ASP A 323 6.76 23.08 2.51
N VAL A 324 7.92 22.96 3.15
CA VAL A 324 8.05 22.63 4.58
C VAL A 324 7.52 23.74 5.47
N GLU A 325 7.57 24.99 5.03
CA GLU A 325 7.07 26.16 5.75
C GLU A 325 5.54 26.13 5.87
N LYS A 326 4.85 25.87 4.74
CA LYS A 326 3.39 25.71 4.76
C LYS A 326 2.98 24.50 5.58
N MET A 327 3.66 23.37 5.44
CA MET A 327 3.39 22.17 6.25
C MET A 327 3.53 22.47 7.76
N ALA A 328 4.56 23.19 8.16
CA ALA A 328 4.75 23.58 9.57
C ALA A 328 3.65 24.54 10.05
N LYS A 329 3.32 25.56 9.26
CA LYS A 329 2.24 26.52 9.56
C LYS A 329 0.90 25.82 9.74
N ASP A 330 0.53 24.92 8.85
CA ASP A 330 -0.71 24.16 8.89
C ASP A 330 -0.75 23.22 10.10
N SER A 331 0.38 22.56 10.41
CA SER A 331 0.55 21.75 11.62
C SER A 331 0.32 22.57 12.89
N LEU A 332 0.97 23.74 13.01
CA LEU A 332 0.82 24.64 14.17
C LEU A 332 -0.63 25.09 14.33
N SER A 333 -1.36 25.36 13.23
CA SER A 333 -2.75 25.77 13.27
C SER A 333 -3.68 24.73 13.91
N LEU A 334 -3.30 23.44 13.87
CA LEU A 334 -4.02 22.35 14.52
C LEU A 334 -3.49 22.11 15.95
N LEU A 335 -2.18 22.03 16.11
CA LEU A 335 -1.56 21.68 17.39
C LEU A 335 -1.80 22.71 18.51
N THR A 336 -2.00 23.98 18.13
CA THR A 336 -2.26 25.08 19.07
C THR A 336 -3.74 25.36 19.29
N ASN A 337 -4.65 24.70 18.55
CA ASN A 337 -6.09 24.89 18.67
C ASN A 337 -6.82 23.55 18.86
N GLN A 338 -7.09 23.19 20.10
CA GLN A 338 -7.69 21.89 20.45
C GLN A 338 -9.08 21.69 19.81
N THR A 339 -9.90 22.73 19.72
CA THR A 339 -11.24 22.64 19.11
C THR A 339 -11.13 22.32 17.62
N ARG A 340 -10.23 23.03 16.92
CA ARG A 340 -9.97 22.78 15.49
C ARG A 340 -9.38 21.38 15.26
N TRP A 341 -8.41 20.99 16.08
CA TRP A 341 -7.84 19.65 16.02
C TRP A 341 -8.92 18.56 16.18
N GLN A 342 -9.83 18.74 17.16
CA GLN A 342 -10.91 17.76 17.37
C GLN A 342 -11.83 17.64 16.15
N GLN A 343 -12.18 18.78 15.50
CA GLN A 343 -12.99 18.77 14.28
C GLN A 343 -12.31 17.99 13.16
N PHE A 344 -11.02 18.24 12.92
CA PHE A 344 -10.25 17.51 11.91
C PHE A 344 -10.12 16.01 12.23
N SER A 345 -9.89 15.71 13.50
CA SER A 345 -9.80 14.34 14.00
C SER A 345 -11.13 13.57 13.82
N ASP A 346 -12.27 14.22 14.04
CA ASP A 346 -13.59 13.62 13.84
C ASP A 346 -13.88 13.41 12.35
N HIS A 347 -13.54 14.39 11.51
CA HIS A 347 -13.65 14.27 10.07
C HIS A 347 -12.73 13.17 9.52
N ALA A 348 -11.50 13.07 10.01
CA ALA A 348 -10.54 12.02 9.63
C ALA A 348 -11.12 10.62 9.85
N ALA A 349 -11.56 10.33 11.08
CA ALA A 349 -12.14 9.03 11.42
C ALA A 349 -13.41 8.73 10.61
N LYS A 350 -14.28 9.73 10.40
CA LYS A 350 -15.50 9.59 9.60
C LYS A 350 -15.20 9.33 8.13
N TYR A 351 -14.25 10.06 7.55
CA TYR A 351 -13.89 9.90 6.13
C TYR A 351 -13.29 8.53 5.84
N ALA A 352 -12.48 8.00 6.75
CA ALA A 352 -11.87 6.68 6.62
C ALA A 352 -12.91 5.54 6.52
N LEU A 353 -14.14 5.73 6.99
CA LEU A 353 -15.23 4.74 6.85
C LEU A 353 -15.52 4.40 5.39
N ASN A 354 -15.33 5.35 4.46
CA ASN A 354 -15.55 5.14 3.02
C ASN A 354 -14.56 4.12 2.40
N PHE A 355 -13.48 3.82 3.11
CA PHE A 355 -12.45 2.87 2.68
C PHE A 355 -12.42 1.61 3.56
N SER A 356 -13.51 1.30 4.24
CA SER A 356 -13.59 0.08 5.04
C SER A 356 -13.53 -1.17 4.17
N LYS A 357 -12.95 -2.26 4.70
CA LYS A 357 -12.93 -3.55 4.00
C LYS A 357 -14.33 -4.06 3.66
N GLU A 358 -15.32 -3.71 4.47
CA GLU A 358 -16.73 -4.08 4.28
C GLU A 358 -17.34 -3.44 3.04
N LEU A 359 -16.86 -2.23 2.64
CA LEU A 359 -17.31 -1.54 1.44
C LEU A 359 -16.46 -1.90 0.21
N ILE A 360 -15.15 -2.03 0.36
CA ILE A 360 -14.24 -2.17 -0.79
C ILE A 360 -14.06 -3.62 -1.24
N VAL A 361 -13.99 -4.60 -0.32
CA VAL A 361 -13.80 -6.01 -0.70
C VAL A 361 -14.93 -6.53 -1.60
N PRO A 362 -16.22 -6.17 -1.40
CA PRO A 362 -17.29 -6.53 -2.32
C PRO A 362 -17.09 -6.06 -3.76
N LEU A 363 -16.43 -4.90 -3.99
CA LEU A 363 -16.12 -4.41 -5.33
C LEU A 363 -15.16 -5.36 -6.08
N TYR A 364 -14.18 -5.94 -5.36
CA TYR A 364 -13.32 -6.97 -5.93
C TYR A 364 -14.11 -8.24 -6.27
N GLU A 365 -15.04 -8.68 -5.40
CA GLU A 365 -15.89 -9.86 -5.67
C GLU A 365 -16.77 -9.64 -6.90
N GLU A 366 -17.35 -8.45 -7.06
CA GLU A 366 -18.15 -8.08 -8.22
C GLU A 366 -17.30 -8.06 -9.49
N TYR A 367 -16.12 -7.45 -9.42
CA TYR A 367 -15.18 -7.42 -10.53
C TYR A 367 -14.72 -8.81 -10.94
N TYR A 368 -14.46 -9.71 -9.99
CA TYR A 368 -14.11 -11.10 -10.29
C TYR A 368 -15.22 -11.82 -11.04
N ARG A 369 -16.47 -11.67 -10.60
CA ARG A 369 -17.63 -12.26 -11.30
C ARG A 369 -17.76 -11.73 -12.73
N LYS A 370 -17.64 -10.42 -12.92
CA LYS A 370 -17.66 -9.77 -14.24
C LYS A 370 -16.60 -10.39 -15.18
N ILE A 371 -15.39 -10.61 -14.72
CA ILE A 371 -14.31 -11.20 -15.52
C ILE A 371 -14.54 -12.70 -15.80
N LEU A 372 -15.04 -13.45 -14.82
CA LEU A 372 -15.37 -14.86 -14.99
C LEU A 372 -16.50 -15.06 -16.03
N ASP A 373 -17.56 -14.28 -15.93
CA ASP A 373 -18.69 -14.35 -16.86
C ASP A 373 -18.25 -14.03 -18.30
N ALA A 374 -17.41 -13.01 -18.48
CA ALA A 374 -16.85 -12.67 -19.78
C ALA A 374 -15.94 -13.79 -20.36
N SER A 375 -15.19 -14.48 -19.50
CA SER A 375 -14.29 -15.58 -19.91
C SER A 375 -15.05 -16.83 -20.32
N HIS A 376 -16.21 -17.12 -19.75
CA HIS A 376 -17.08 -18.25 -20.13
C HIS A 376 -17.74 -18.05 -21.48
N ILE A 377 -18.14 -16.83 -21.83
CA ILE A 377 -18.74 -16.51 -23.13
C ILE A 377 -17.73 -16.75 -24.27
N THR A 378 -16.46 -16.42 -24.05
CA THR A 378 -15.40 -16.56 -25.07
C THR A 378 -15.02 -18.03 -25.34
N THR A 379 -15.32 -18.95 -24.43
CA THR A 379 -14.98 -20.39 -24.59
C THR A 379 -16.09 -21.17 -25.33
N THR A 380 -17.25 -20.56 -25.56
CA THR A 380 -18.44 -21.20 -26.17
C THR A 380 -18.58 -20.88 -27.68
N ILE A 381 -17.68 -20.07 -28.26
CA ILE A 381 -17.57 -19.75 -29.68
C ILE A 381 -16.33 -20.44 -30.27
#